data_1d27582ed33fea0edaedbfac06116ece
#
_entry.id   1d27582ed33fea0edaedbfac06116ece
#
_cell.length_a   1.000
_cell.length_b   1.000
_cell.length_c   1.000
_cell.angle_alpha   90.00
_cell.angle_beta   90.00
_cell.angle_gamma   90.00
#
_symmetry.space_group_name_H-M   'P 1'
#
loop_
_entity.id
_entity.type
_entity.pdbx_description
1 polymer ?
#
loop_
_entity_poly.entity_id
_entity_poly.type
_entity_poly.pdbx_seq_one_letter_code
_entity_poly.pdbx_strand_id
1 'polypeptide(L)'
;MAKESLTEAQERIETLKTLLNRYSYEYYVLDKPSISDKEYDQQYQELEKLEKAHPELITTDSPTQRIGGTILPGFTKVQHDSPMLSLGNAFNQEDLLQFHQRISKLTDQPLQYMCELKIDGLAVSLKYENGLFVQGATRGDGNIGEDITQNLRTVKAIPLRLNEPLTFEVRGECYMPKASFVQLNADRDEKGLEIFANPRNAAAGSLRQLDASIAASRNLNIYLYNATNFEQLAVETQDALLNRLAQVGLRTNPERRLFDSIEEVWAFTEEIAAKRKDLPYEIDGIVIKVNAFSAQEEIGYTVKAPRWAIAYKFKAEEAETIVRDIEWTVGRTGVVTPTAVMDPVFLAGSTVQRASLHNVDLVREKDVRIGDTVVIHKAGDIIPEIQHVLINRRGPESEAYVIPETCPACASQLVHLEDEVALRCINPKCPAQIKEGLSHFVSRNAMNISGLGVRVVSQMFEKGLVKDVADLYKLTEEDLYQLDKIKEKSANNIVTAIDQSRGNSFERLLFGLGIRHVGAKAAASLAAEFETIDRLMQATKEEIMAVEGMGDIIADSVVAYFQLPEVKDLIEEFRSNGVNLTYLGKK
;
A
#
# COMPACT_ATOMS: atom_id res chain seq x y z
N MET A 1 3.53 -56.90 4.39
CA MET A 1 3.46 -56.09 3.17
C MET A 1 3.06 -54.61 3.45
N ALA A 2 2.00 -54.30 4.16
CA ALA A 2 1.62 -52.89 4.42
C ALA A 2 2.62 -52.09 5.28
N LYS A 3 3.26 -52.70 6.28
CA LYS A 3 4.25 -52.01 7.14
C LYS A 3 5.58 -51.72 6.41
N GLU A 4 6.03 -52.62 5.57
CA GLU A 4 7.25 -52.45 4.79
C GLU A 4 7.06 -51.35 3.73
N SER A 5 5.90 -51.31 3.07
CA SER A 5 5.54 -50.28 2.11
C SER A 5 5.46 -48.88 2.73
N LEU A 6 4.94 -48.78 3.98
CA LEU A 6 4.87 -47.50 4.70
C LEU A 6 6.27 -47.00 5.10
N THR A 7 7.16 -47.93 5.57
CA THR A 7 8.53 -47.58 5.94
C THR A 7 9.35 -47.11 4.71
N GLU A 8 9.21 -47.77 3.57
CA GLU A 8 9.84 -47.37 2.32
C GLU A 8 9.35 -45.97 1.86
N ALA A 9 8.05 -45.75 1.93
CA ALA A 9 7.46 -44.42 1.61
C ALA A 9 7.99 -43.34 2.53
N GLN A 10 8.08 -43.59 3.84
CA GLN A 10 8.61 -42.66 4.83
C GLN A 10 10.08 -42.31 4.55
N GLU A 11 10.92 -43.30 4.26
CA GLU A 11 12.33 -43.09 3.92
C GLU A 11 12.48 -42.25 2.64
N ARG A 12 11.68 -42.55 1.62
CA ARG A 12 11.72 -41.80 0.36
C ARG A 12 11.25 -40.36 0.53
N ILE A 13 10.19 -40.14 1.30
CA ILE A 13 9.70 -38.80 1.66
C ILE A 13 10.79 -37.98 2.35
N GLU A 14 11.45 -38.54 3.38
CA GLU A 14 12.53 -37.84 4.08
C GLU A 14 13.71 -37.51 3.15
N THR A 15 14.09 -38.42 2.27
CA THR A 15 15.13 -38.17 1.27
C THR A 15 14.75 -37.03 0.33
N LEU A 16 13.54 -37.06 -0.22
CA LEU A 16 13.05 -36.01 -1.13
C LEU A 16 12.93 -34.67 -0.45
N LYS A 17 12.42 -34.61 0.78
CA LYS A 17 12.35 -33.37 1.57
C LYS A 17 13.74 -32.74 1.76
N THR A 18 14.70 -33.54 2.17
CA THR A 18 16.09 -33.10 2.38
C THR A 18 16.71 -32.57 1.09
N LEU A 19 16.58 -33.31 -0.01
CA LEU A 19 17.10 -32.90 -1.31
C LEU A 19 16.43 -31.63 -1.83
N LEU A 20 15.11 -31.57 -1.82
CA LEU A 20 14.35 -30.40 -2.35
C LEU A 20 14.59 -29.15 -1.53
N ASN A 21 14.67 -29.26 -0.21
CA ASN A 21 15.02 -28.14 0.65
C ASN A 21 16.45 -27.65 0.40
N ARG A 22 17.40 -28.57 0.16
CA ARG A 22 18.76 -28.21 -0.22
C ARG A 22 18.82 -27.54 -1.58
N TYR A 23 18.09 -28.03 -2.58
CA TYR A 23 18.06 -27.42 -3.91
C TYR A 23 17.42 -26.02 -3.89
N SER A 24 16.39 -25.82 -3.06
CA SER A 24 15.79 -24.49 -2.83
C SER A 24 16.78 -23.54 -2.18
N TYR A 25 17.54 -24.00 -1.18
CA TYR A 25 18.59 -23.23 -0.53
C TYR A 25 19.69 -22.83 -1.54
N GLU A 26 20.15 -23.74 -2.34
CA GLU A 26 21.15 -23.47 -3.37
C GLU A 26 20.66 -22.44 -4.40
N TYR A 27 19.40 -22.51 -4.78
CA TYR A 27 18.80 -21.62 -5.79
C TYR A 27 18.47 -20.24 -5.20
N TYR A 28 17.74 -20.18 -4.09
CA TYR A 28 17.20 -18.93 -3.56
C TYR A 28 18.12 -18.21 -2.58
N VAL A 29 19.00 -18.91 -1.90
CA VAL A 29 19.91 -18.33 -0.89
C VAL A 29 21.33 -18.18 -1.43
N LEU A 30 21.88 -19.22 -2.07
CA LEU A 30 23.25 -19.23 -2.57
C LEU A 30 23.40 -18.74 -4.00
N ASP A 31 22.32 -18.64 -4.77
CA ASP A 31 22.34 -18.35 -6.22
C ASP A 31 23.25 -19.30 -7.02
N LYS A 32 23.36 -20.55 -6.58
CA LYS A 32 24.21 -21.59 -7.21
C LYS A 32 23.45 -22.92 -7.30
N PRO A 33 22.45 -23.03 -8.20
CA PRO A 33 21.70 -24.27 -8.34
C PRO A 33 22.58 -25.42 -8.84
N SER A 34 22.42 -26.60 -8.24
CA SER A 34 23.15 -27.80 -8.63
C SER A 34 22.36 -28.73 -9.56
N ILE A 35 21.06 -28.48 -9.75
CA ILE A 35 20.19 -29.24 -10.67
C ILE A 35 19.36 -28.31 -11.56
N SER A 36 18.83 -28.86 -12.65
CA SER A 36 17.90 -28.13 -13.52
C SER A 36 16.51 -27.98 -12.88
N ASP A 37 15.75 -26.99 -13.35
CA ASP A 37 14.36 -26.79 -12.93
C ASP A 37 13.50 -28.02 -13.22
N LYS A 38 13.75 -28.68 -14.34
CA LYS A 38 13.05 -29.91 -14.73
C LYS A 38 13.29 -31.06 -13.74
N GLU A 39 14.54 -31.25 -13.30
CA GLU A 39 14.88 -32.28 -12.31
C GLU A 39 14.26 -31.97 -10.95
N TYR A 40 14.24 -30.70 -10.56
CA TYR A 40 13.57 -30.26 -9.33
C TYR A 40 12.07 -30.58 -9.41
N ASP A 41 11.41 -30.21 -10.50
CA ASP A 41 9.97 -30.43 -10.69
C ASP A 41 9.60 -31.91 -10.66
N GLN A 42 10.42 -32.76 -11.25
CA GLN A 42 10.21 -34.22 -11.24
C GLN A 42 10.26 -34.79 -9.81
N GLN A 43 11.22 -34.36 -9.02
CA GLN A 43 11.35 -34.78 -7.62
C GLN A 43 10.23 -34.19 -6.74
N TYR A 44 9.84 -32.97 -6.99
CA TYR A 44 8.72 -32.33 -6.29
C TYR A 44 7.40 -33.09 -6.56
N GLN A 45 7.13 -33.45 -7.79
CA GLN A 45 5.95 -34.25 -8.16
C GLN A 45 5.95 -35.64 -7.52
N GLU A 46 7.11 -36.27 -7.41
CA GLU A 46 7.25 -37.53 -6.70
C GLU A 46 6.90 -37.40 -5.23
N LEU A 47 7.39 -36.33 -4.58
CA LEU A 47 7.06 -36.04 -3.18
C LEU A 47 5.55 -35.77 -3.01
N GLU A 48 4.93 -34.98 -3.86
CA GLU A 48 3.48 -34.76 -3.84
C GLU A 48 2.69 -36.04 -3.92
N LYS A 49 3.06 -36.95 -4.82
CA LYS A 49 2.42 -38.24 -4.99
C LYS A 49 2.51 -39.10 -3.74
N LEU A 50 3.69 -39.17 -3.12
CA LEU A 50 3.91 -39.96 -1.91
C LEU A 50 3.14 -39.38 -0.72
N GLU A 51 3.12 -38.06 -0.57
CA GLU A 51 2.36 -37.40 0.50
C GLU A 51 0.85 -37.55 0.32
N LYS A 52 0.38 -37.52 -0.92
CA LYS A 52 -1.03 -37.74 -1.24
C LYS A 52 -1.49 -39.17 -0.94
N ALA A 53 -0.61 -40.15 -1.19
CA ALA A 53 -0.85 -41.56 -0.85
C ALA A 53 -0.73 -41.83 0.64
N HIS A 54 0.06 -41.04 1.37
CA HIS A 54 0.34 -41.19 2.81
C HIS A 54 0.21 -39.86 3.55
N PRO A 55 -1.01 -39.29 3.69
CA PRO A 55 -1.21 -37.98 4.33
C PRO A 55 -0.68 -37.89 5.76
N GLU A 56 -0.63 -39.00 6.46
CA GLU A 56 -0.10 -39.08 7.84
C GLU A 56 1.41 -38.82 7.94
N LEU A 57 2.12 -38.90 6.82
CA LEU A 57 3.57 -38.63 6.76
C LEU A 57 3.91 -37.17 6.42
N ILE A 58 2.92 -36.35 6.14
CA ILE A 58 3.13 -34.94 5.82
C ILE A 58 3.62 -34.20 7.06
N THR A 59 4.72 -33.44 6.91
CA THR A 59 5.30 -32.62 7.97
C THR A 59 5.37 -31.16 7.54
N THR A 60 5.44 -30.24 8.51
CA THR A 60 5.45 -28.79 8.23
C THR A 60 6.70 -28.30 7.50
N ASP A 61 7.78 -29.08 7.50
CA ASP A 61 9.02 -28.77 6.80
C ASP A 61 9.08 -29.30 5.35
N SER A 62 8.00 -29.92 4.89
CA SER A 62 7.91 -30.33 3.49
C SER A 62 7.76 -29.13 2.56
N PRO A 63 8.51 -29.08 1.44
CA PRO A 63 8.33 -28.02 0.44
C PRO A 63 6.91 -27.91 -0.11
N THR A 64 6.14 -29.00 -0.08
CA THR A 64 4.74 -29.02 -0.51
C THR A 64 3.81 -28.26 0.43
N GLN A 65 4.24 -27.95 1.65
CA GLN A 65 3.47 -27.29 2.70
C GLN A 65 3.74 -25.77 2.78
N ARG A 66 4.55 -25.21 1.88
CA ARG A 66 4.81 -23.77 1.86
C ARG A 66 3.56 -22.95 1.62
N ILE A 67 2.63 -23.44 0.81
CA ILE A 67 1.37 -22.76 0.54
C ILE A 67 0.27 -23.44 1.37
N GLY A 68 -0.24 -22.74 2.39
CA GLY A 68 -1.36 -23.21 3.22
C GLY A 68 -2.67 -23.23 2.43
N GLY A 69 -3.54 -24.19 2.75
CA GLY A 69 -4.73 -24.50 1.97
C GLY A 69 -5.97 -23.64 2.21
N THR A 70 -6.00 -22.83 3.27
CA THR A 70 -7.21 -22.07 3.66
C THR A 70 -6.98 -20.57 3.60
N ILE A 71 -8.01 -19.84 3.15
CA ILE A 71 -8.05 -18.39 3.21
C ILE A 71 -8.36 -17.99 4.66
N LEU A 72 -7.53 -17.10 5.23
CA LEU A 72 -7.70 -16.66 6.61
C LEU A 72 -8.84 -15.66 6.73
N PRO A 73 -9.60 -15.66 7.85
CA PRO A 73 -10.61 -14.63 8.11
C PRO A 73 -10.00 -13.30 8.55
N GLY A 74 -8.75 -13.29 9.01
CA GLY A 74 -8.02 -12.12 9.46
C GLY A 74 -6.67 -12.52 10.01
N PHE A 75 -5.90 -11.55 10.50
CA PHE A 75 -4.60 -11.79 11.14
C PHE A 75 -4.72 -11.67 12.64
N THR A 76 -4.16 -12.65 13.37
CA THR A 76 -4.04 -12.56 14.81
C THR A 76 -2.88 -11.66 15.19
N LYS A 77 -2.98 -11.03 16.37
CA LYS A 77 -1.91 -10.18 16.89
C LYS A 77 -0.85 -11.03 17.59
N VAL A 78 0.40 -10.60 17.44
CA VAL A 78 1.55 -11.24 18.09
C VAL A 78 2.27 -10.19 18.92
N GLN A 79 2.46 -10.47 20.22
CA GLN A 79 3.30 -9.67 21.08
C GLN A 79 4.76 -10.13 20.91
N HIS A 80 5.66 -9.19 20.59
CA HIS A 80 7.08 -9.48 20.46
C HIS A 80 7.69 -9.72 21.85
N ASP A 81 8.51 -10.77 21.98
CA ASP A 81 9.21 -11.09 23.24
C ASP A 81 10.24 -10.01 23.60
N SER A 82 10.79 -9.37 22.57
CA SER A 82 11.72 -8.26 22.68
C SER A 82 11.27 -7.16 21.68
N PRO A 83 11.23 -5.87 22.08
CA PRO A 83 10.76 -4.83 21.20
C PRO A 83 11.57 -4.74 19.90
N MET A 84 10.89 -4.51 18.79
CA MET A 84 11.52 -4.17 17.51
C MET A 84 11.68 -2.66 17.45
N LEU A 85 12.88 -2.17 17.82
CA LEU A 85 13.16 -0.75 17.96
C LEU A 85 13.36 -0.07 16.60
N SER A 86 13.05 1.22 16.54
CA SER A 86 13.42 2.07 15.41
C SER A 86 14.89 2.51 15.50
N LEU A 87 15.43 3.07 14.41
CA LEU A 87 16.78 3.59 14.36
C LEU A 87 16.76 5.12 14.30
N GLY A 88 17.75 5.77 14.92
CA GLY A 88 18.02 7.17 14.66
C GLY A 88 18.50 7.38 13.23
N ASN A 89 18.37 8.59 12.69
CA ASN A 89 18.70 8.91 11.31
C ASN A 89 19.92 9.84 11.21
N ALA A 90 20.74 9.63 10.19
CA ALA A 90 21.77 10.54 9.73
C ALA A 90 21.52 10.86 8.24
N PHE A 91 21.72 12.10 7.82
CA PHE A 91 21.44 12.55 6.46
C PHE A 91 22.69 13.05 5.72
N ASN A 92 23.80 13.23 6.43
CA ASN A 92 25.04 13.76 5.88
C ASN A 92 26.26 13.29 6.69
N GLN A 93 27.45 13.65 6.24
CA GLN A 93 28.71 13.29 6.89
C GLN A 93 28.80 13.86 8.32
N GLU A 94 28.32 15.09 8.52
CA GLU A 94 28.33 15.74 9.83
C GLU A 94 27.52 14.95 10.86
N ASP A 95 26.36 14.46 10.47
CA ASP A 95 25.52 13.64 11.35
C ASP A 95 26.23 12.35 11.77
N LEU A 96 26.96 11.71 10.85
CA LEU A 96 27.75 10.51 11.16
C LEU A 96 28.91 10.82 12.10
N LEU A 97 29.58 11.93 11.91
CA LEU A 97 30.66 12.37 12.82
C LEU A 97 30.12 12.65 14.22
N GLN A 98 28.99 13.31 14.32
CA GLN A 98 28.32 13.57 15.60
C GLN A 98 27.89 12.27 16.29
N PHE A 99 27.38 11.31 15.54
CA PHE A 99 27.07 9.97 16.05
C PHE A 99 28.31 9.30 16.64
N HIS A 100 29.40 9.27 15.91
CA HIS A 100 30.67 8.70 16.36
C HIS A 100 31.21 9.40 17.62
N GLN A 101 31.19 10.73 17.65
CA GLN A 101 31.64 11.52 18.80
C GLN A 101 30.77 11.25 20.04
N ARG A 102 29.47 11.15 19.85
CA ARG A 102 28.51 10.91 20.94
C ARG A 102 28.72 9.54 21.58
N ILE A 103 28.86 8.48 20.78
CA ILE A 103 29.06 7.13 21.31
C ILE A 103 30.45 6.85 21.81
N SER A 104 31.46 7.54 21.28
CA SER A 104 32.86 7.43 21.75
C SER A 104 33.04 7.85 23.21
N LYS A 105 32.13 8.68 23.74
CA LYS A 105 32.10 9.09 25.15
C LYS A 105 31.48 8.06 26.08
N LEU A 106 30.77 7.07 25.52
CA LEU A 106 30.01 6.09 26.26
C LEU A 106 30.72 4.74 26.42
N THR A 107 31.86 4.56 25.77
CA THR A 107 32.69 3.36 25.87
C THR A 107 34.17 3.70 25.69
N ASP A 108 35.02 2.93 26.37
CA ASP A 108 36.49 3.01 26.20
C ASP A 108 37.01 1.99 25.16
N GLN A 109 36.11 1.11 24.66
CA GLN A 109 36.49 0.13 23.66
C GLN A 109 36.75 0.78 22.30
N PRO A 110 37.71 0.25 21.51
CA PRO A 110 37.85 0.70 20.12
C PRO A 110 36.60 0.35 19.34
N LEU A 111 36.11 1.30 18.54
CA LEU A 111 34.88 1.16 17.80
C LEU A 111 35.14 0.62 16.39
N GLN A 112 34.52 -0.48 16.06
CA GLN A 112 34.37 -0.98 14.70
C GLN A 112 32.89 -0.87 14.28
N TYR A 113 32.66 -0.56 13.03
CA TYR A 113 31.31 -0.37 12.47
C TYR A 113 31.02 -1.43 11.43
N MET A 114 29.92 -2.16 11.65
CA MET A 114 29.32 -3.01 10.62
C MET A 114 28.33 -2.17 9.83
N CYS A 115 28.54 -2.06 8.53
CA CYS A 115 27.66 -1.37 7.60
C CYS A 115 26.85 -2.38 6.79
N GLU A 116 25.53 -2.25 6.84
CA GLU A 116 24.59 -3.11 6.16
C GLU A 116 23.67 -2.27 5.28
N LEU A 117 23.26 -2.78 4.13
CA LEU A 117 22.32 -2.07 3.28
C LEU A 117 20.94 -2.03 3.94
N LYS A 118 20.34 -0.85 3.97
CA LYS A 118 18.99 -0.68 4.48
C LYS A 118 17.98 -1.02 3.38
N ILE A 119 17.54 -2.25 3.38
CA ILE A 119 16.58 -2.75 2.39
C ILE A 119 15.23 -2.05 2.57
N ASP A 120 14.65 -1.61 1.49
CA ASP A 120 13.34 -0.96 1.49
C ASP A 120 12.24 -2.01 1.31
N GLY A 121 11.76 -2.53 2.41
CA GLY A 121 10.76 -3.59 2.48
C GLY A 121 9.93 -3.53 3.75
N LEU A 122 9.51 -4.67 4.22
CA LEU A 122 8.75 -4.83 5.46
C LEU A 122 9.58 -5.58 6.51
N ALA A 123 9.76 -4.99 7.67
CA ALA A 123 10.44 -5.64 8.79
C ALA A 123 9.60 -6.80 9.34
N VAL A 124 10.22 -7.95 9.47
CA VAL A 124 9.58 -9.17 9.93
C VAL A 124 10.43 -9.88 10.98
N SER A 125 9.74 -10.69 11.80
CA SER A 125 10.34 -11.55 12.80
C SER A 125 9.98 -12.99 12.49
N LEU A 126 10.97 -13.90 12.53
CA LEU A 126 10.80 -15.32 12.29
C LEU A 126 11.21 -16.08 13.55
N LYS A 127 10.31 -16.90 14.09
CA LYS A 127 10.60 -17.83 15.21
C LYS A 127 10.90 -19.22 14.69
N TYR A 128 12.00 -19.78 15.17
CA TYR A 128 12.40 -21.16 14.95
C TYR A 128 12.44 -21.89 16.28
N GLU A 129 11.85 -23.10 16.32
CA GLU A 129 11.91 -24.01 17.45
C GLU A 129 12.51 -25.32 16.99
N ASN A 130 13.61 -25.74 17.62
CA ASN A 130 14.36 -26.93 17.21
C ASN A 130 14.67 -26.98 15.71
N GLY A 131 14.97 -25.82 15.14
CA GLY A 131 15.26 -25.65 13.74
C GLY A 131 14.07 -25.52 12.82
N LEU A 132 12.83 -25.68 13.29
CA LEU A 132 11.61 -25.54 12.49
C LEU A 132 11.07 -24.13 12.56
N PHE A 133 10.68 -23.59 11.39
CA PHE A 133 9.97 -22.33 11.32
C PHE A 133 8.54 -22.48 11.84
N VAL A 134 8.23 -21.80 12.94
CA VAL A 134 6.93 -21.97 13.64
C VAL A 134 6.06 -20.72 13.62
N GLN A 135 6.64 -19.53 13.56
CA GLN A 135 5.87 -18.29 13.56
C GLN A 135 6.62 -17.16 12.87
N GLY A 136 5.89 -16.41 12.05
CA GLY A 136 6.37 -15.16 11.46
C GLY A 136 5.41 -14.02 11.73
N ALA A 137 5.94 -12.84 12.05
CA ALA A 137 5.14 -11.67 12.40
C ALA A 137 5.69 -10.41 11.76
N THR A 138 4.81 -9.42 11.54
CA THR A 138 5.21 -8.07 11.18
C THR A 138 5.74 -7.34 12.41
N ARG A 139 6.48 -6.26 12.18
CA ARG A 139 6.93 -5.37 13.25
C ARG A 139 5.75 -4.74 14.01
N GLY A 140 4.71 -4.30 13.27
CA GLY A 140 3.61 -3.54 13.85
C GLY A 140 4.10 -2.22 14.45
N ASP A 141 3.68 -1.95 15.70
CA ASP A 141 4.14 -0.78 16.48
C ASP A 141 5.49 -1.00 17.18
N GLY A 142 6.13 -2.15 16.95
CA GLY A 142 7.37 -2.57 17.61
C GLY A 142 7.15 -3.48 18.81
N ASN A 143 5.99 -3.45 19.43
CA ASN A 143 5.61 -4.31 20.56
C ASN A 143 4.60 -5.38 20.14
N ILE A 144 3.62 -5.01 19.33
CA ILE A 144 2.57 -5.89 18.82
C ILE A 144 2.55 -5.81 17.30
N GLY A 145 2.73 -6.94 16.64
CA GLY A 145 2.60 -7.11 15.20
C GLY A 145 1.46 -8.04 14.84
N GLU A 146 1.35 -8.37 13.56
CA GLU A 146 0.39 -9.32 13.03
C GLU A 146 1.07 -10.63 12.68
N ASP A 147 0.43 -11.76 12.97
CA ASP A 147 0.90 -13.10 12.57
C ASP A 147 0.68 -13.27 11.07
N ILE A 148 1.77 -13.33 10.33
CA ILE A 148 1.78 -13.57 8.88
C ILE A 148 2.55 -14.85 8.52
N THR A 149 2.59 -15.80 9.42
CA THR A 149 3.32 -17.07 9.25
C THR A 149 2.98 -17.75 7.94
N GLN A 150 1.71 -17.83 7.61
CA GLN A 150 1.24 -18.52 6.41
C GLN A 150 1.79 -17.88 5.13
N ASN A 151 1.83 -16.55 5.08
CA ASN A 151 2.38 -15.82 3.93
C ASN A 151 3.91 -15.90 3.88
N LEU A 152 4.58 -15.80 5.02
CA LEU A 152 6.05 -15.92 5.08
C LEU A 152 6.54 -17.32 4.70
N ARG A 153 5.76 -18.37 4.98
CA ARG A 153 6.09 -19.73 4.53
C ARG A 153 6.21 -19.84 3.00
N THR A 154 5.51 -18.98 2.27
CA THR A 154 5.56 -18.95 0.80
C THR A 154 6.83 -18.31 0.25
N VAL A 155 7.58 -17.58 1.07
CA VAL A 155 8.85 -16.98 0.68
C VAL A 155 9.92 -18.08 0.65
N LYS A 156 10.34 -18.43 -0.55
CA LYS A 156 11.17 -19.64 -0.77
C LYS A 156 12.57 -19.55 -0.18
N ALA A 157 13.08 -18.33 0.02
CA ALA A 157 14.36 -18.10 0.69
C ALA A 157 14.30 -18.29 2.21
N ILE A 158 13.09 -18.33 2.81
CA ILE A 158 12.92 -18.63 4.23
C ILE A 158 12.97 -20.16 4.40
N PRO A 159 13.97 -20.70 5.10
CA PRO A 159 14.02 -22.14 5.31
C PRO A 159 12.91 -22.57 6.28
N LEU A 160 12.18 -23.62 5.91
CA LEU A 160 11.19 -24.24 6.81
C LEU A 160 11.89 -25.01 7.93
N ARG A 161 13.11 -25.48 7.68
CA ARG A 161 13.99 -26.13 8.65
C ARG A 161 15.41 -25.58 8.48
N LEU A 162 16.01 -25.16 9.59
CA LEU A 162 17.43 -24.78 9.64
C LEU A 162 18.35 -26.01 9.59
N ASN A 163 19.62 -25.79 9.28
CA ASN A 163 20.64 -26.86 9.27
C ASN A 163 20.98 -27.38 10.66
N GLU A 164 20.61 -26.65 11.71
CA GLU A 164 20.85 -26.99 13.11
C GLU A 164 19.56 -26.81 13.91
N PRO A 165 19.37 -27.59 14.99
CA PRO A 165 18.13 -27.55 15.79
C PRO A 165 18.12 -26.35 16.77
N LEU A 166 18.22 -25.15 16.26
CA LEU A 166 18.24 -23.93 17.06
C LEU A 166 16.82 -23.46 17.40
N THR A 167 16.68 -22.94 18.62
CA THR A 167 15.46 -22.26 19.07
C THR A 167 15.77 -20.80 19.32
N PHE A 168 15.32 -19.93 18.44
CA PHE A 168 15.57 -18.50 18.52
C PHE A 168 14.64 -17.72 17.60
N GLU A 169 14.68 -16.40 17.72
CA GLU A 169 13.98 -15.49 16.82
C GLU A 169 15.00 -14.74 16.00
N VAL A 170 14.77 -14.65 14.70
CA VAL A 170 15.57 -13.84 13.78
C VAL A 170 14.73 -12.76 13.16
N ARG A 171 15.35 -11.62 12.85
CA ARG A 171 14.70 -10.44 12.30
C ARG A 171 15.37 -10.04 11.00
N GLY A 172 14.56 -9.57 10.08
CA GLY A 172 15.03 -9.16 8.79
C GLY A 172 14.02 -8.32 8.03
N GLU A 173 14.33 -8.11 6.77
CA GLU A 173 13.50 -7.33 5.85
C GLU A 173 13.04 -8.20 4.71
N CYS A 174 11.73 -8.36 4.61
CA CYS A 174 11.11 -9.01 3.45
C CYS A 174 10.84 -7.95 2.39
N TYR A 175 11.23 -8.22 1.17
CA TYR A 175 11.19 -7.23 0.10
C TYR A 175 10.79 -7.85 -1.23
N MET A 176 10.36 -7.00 -2.15
CA MET A 176 10.08 -7.38 -3.53
C MET A 176 11.24 -6.92 -4.41
N PRO A 177 11.91 -7.84 -5.15
CA PRO A 177 12.92 -7.45 -6.13
C PRO A 177 12.38 -6.49 -7.18
N LYS A 178 13.22 -5.60 -7.69
CA LYS A 178 12.84 -4.60 -8.71
C LYS A 178 12.16 -5.23 -9.93
N ALA A 179 12.72 -6.31 -10.46
CA ALA A 179 12.17 -7.00 -11.62
C ALA A 179 10.76 -7.56 -11.35
N SER A 180 10.56 -8.13 -10.17
CA SER A 180 9.25 -8.65 -9.75
C SER A 180 8.21 -7.54 -9.58
N PHE A 181 8.63 -6.40 -9.06
CA PHE A 181 7.77 -5.23 -8.91
C PHE A 181 7.29 -4.68 -10.26
N VAL A 182 8.20 -4.55 -11.23
CA VAL A 182 7.85 -4.09 -12.58
C VAL A 182 6.85 -5.05 -13.23
N GLN A 183 7.09 -6.36 -13.14
CA GLN A 183 6.19 -7.37 -13.69
C GLN A 183 4.82 -7.36 -13.01
N LEU A 184 4.78 -7.26 -11.70
CA LEU A 184 3.53 -7.20 -10.94
C LEU A 184 2.68 -6.00 -11.35
N ASN A 185 3.28 -4.81 -11.44
CA ASN A 185 2.56 -3.61 -11.84
C ASN A 185 2.10 -3.64 -13.30
N ALA A 186 2.89 -4.25 -14.20
CA ALA A 186 2.47 -4.47 -15.58
C ALA A 186 1.23 -5.36 -15.65
N ASP A 187 1.20 -6.45 -14.90
CA ASP A 187 0.06 -7.36 -14.83
C ASP A 187 -1.18 -6.70 -14.22
N ARG A 188 -0.99 -5.89 -13.18
CA ARG A 188 -2.09 -5.17 -12.52
C ARG A 188 -2.69 -4.10 -13.43
N ASP A 189 -1.85 -3.35 -14.12
CA ASP A 189 -2.28 -2.32 -15.08
C ASP A 189 -3.08 -2.96 -16.23
N GLU A 190 -2.62 -4.06 -16.78
CA GLU A 190 -3.32 -4.84 -17.82
C GLU A 190 -4.72 -5.29 -17.35
N LYS A 191 -4.85 -5.67 -16.06
CA LYS A 191 -6.12 -6.09 -15.46
C LYS A 191 -6.99 -4.95 -14.97
N GLY A 192 -6.54 -3.71 -15.12
CA GLY A 192 -7.26 -2.52 -14.62
C GLY A 192 -7.25 -2.39 -13.09
N LEU A 193 -6.32 -3.06 -12.42
CA LEU A 193 -6.14 -2.96 -10.97
C LEU A 193 -5.20 -1.81 -10.63
N GLU A 194 -5.36 -1.26 -9.43
CA GLU A 194 -4.48 -0.22 -8.93
C GLU A 194 -3.04 -0.76 -8.81
N ILE A 195 -2.07 0.00 -9.32
CA ILE A 195 -0.66 -0.36 -9.23
C ILE A 195 -0.09 0.03 -7.85
N PHE A 196 0.94 -0.68 -7.43
CA PHE A 196 1.66 -0.32 -6.21
C PHE A 196 2.61 0.86 -6.46
N ALA A 197 2.68 1.76 -5.51
CA ALA A 197 3.50 2.96 -5.61
C ALA A 197 5.01 2.64 -5.60
N ASN A 198 5.43 1.63 -4.86
CA ASN A 198 6.84 1.24 -4.73
C ASN A 198 6.98 -0.23 -4.30
N PRO A 199 8.21 -0.79 -4.41
CA PRO A 199 8.46 -2.17 -3.98
C PRO A 199 8.15 -2.44 -2.51
N ARG A 200 8.34 -1.46 -1.63
CA ARG A 200 8.00 -1.58 -0.21
C ARG A 200 6.50 -1.79 0.00
N ASN A 201 5.68 -0.95 -0.63
CA ASN A 201 4.21 -1.09 -0.56
C ASN A 201 3.74 -2.40 -1.18
N ALA A 202 4.37 -2.84 -2.26
CA ALA A 202 4.07 -4.12 -2.89
C ALA A 202 4.40 -5.30 -1.97
N ALA A 203 5.55 -5.27 -1.29
CA ALA A 203 5.93 -6.30 -0.33
C ALA A 203 4.98 -6.33 0.87
N ALA A 204 4.69 -5.18 1.46
CA ALA A 204 3.77 -5.08 2.60
C ALA A 204 2.36 -5.56 2.22
N GLY A 205 1.83 -5.13 1.09
CA GLY A 205 0.53 -5.54 0.59
C GLY A 205 0.46 -7.04 0.28
N SER A 206 1.57 -7.60 -0.21
CA SER A 206 1.66 -9.05 -0.50
C SER A 206 1.66 -9.90 0.76
N LEU A 207 2.36 -9.47 1.80
CA LEU A 207 2.42 -10.19 3.08
C LEU A 207 1.14 -10.06 3.91
N ARG A 208 0.30 -9.10 3.60
CA ARG A 208 -0.99 -8.89 4.27
C ARG A 208 -2.18 -9.46 3.50
N GLN A 209 -1.95 -10.37 2.57
CA GLN A 209 -3.01 -11.12 1.89
C GLN A 209 -3.54 -12.22 2.80
N LEU A 210 -4.86 -12.34 2.86
CA LEU A 210 -5.51 -13.42 3.62
C LEU A 210 -5.35 -14.79 2.94
N ASP A 211 -5.14 -14.79 1.63
CA ASP A 211 -4.88 -15.97 0.82
C ASP A 211 -3.37 -16.09 0.54
N ALA A 212 -2.74 -17.11 1.12
CA ALA A 212 -1.31 -17.35 0.97
C ALA A 212 -0.87 -17.64 -0.47
N SER A 213 -1.77 -18.14 -1.33
CA SER A 213 -1.45 -18.36 -2.74
C SER A 213 -1.14 -17.04 -3.47
N ILE A 214 -1.76 -15.94 -3.07
CA ILE A 214 -1.46 -14.61 -3.61
C ILE A 214 -0.06 -14.18 -3.20
N ALA A 215 0.30 -14.32 -1.91
CA ALA A 215 1.66 -14.02 -1.43
C ALA A 215 2.71 -14.87 -2.17
N ALA A 216 2.43 -16.15 -2.39
CA ALA A 216 3.31 -17.06 -3.11
C ALA A 216 3.60 -16.60 -4.55
N SER A 217 2.64 -15.96 -5.20
CA SER A 217 2.77 -15.45 -6.58
C SER A 217 3.63 -14.18 -6.70
N ARG A 218 3.95 -13.52 -5.59
CA ARG A 218 4.59 -12.19 -5.57
C ARG A 218 6.11 -12.23 -5.64
N ASN A 219 6.72 -13.40 -5.59
CA ASN A 219 8.17 -13.59 -5.70
C ASN A 219 8.98 -12.75 -4.69
N LEU A 220 8.54 -12.74 -3.45
CA LEU A 220 9.20 -12.03 -2.36
C LEU A 220 10.52 -12.69 -1.97
N ASN A 221 11.43 -11.90 -1.42
CA ASN A 221 12.70 -12.37 -0.90
C ASN A 221 12.96 -11.74 0.48
N ILE A 222 14.01 -12.15 1.16
CA ILE A 222 14.31 -11.72 2.52
C ILE A 222 15.81 -11.63 2.75
N TYR A 223 16.20 -10.68 3.60
CA TYR A 223 17.52 -10.65 4.23
C TYR A 223 17.37 -10.58 5.74
N LEU A 224 18.05 -11.48 6.45
CA LEU A 224 18.07 -11.49 7.92
C LEU A 224 19.31 -10.73 8.42
N TYR A 225 19.12 -9.92 9.44
CA TYR A 225 20.20 -9.06 9.93
C TYR A 225 20.32 -9.01 11.46
N ASN A 226 19.40 -9.63 12.19
CA ASN A 226 19.43 -9.63 13.65
C ASN A 226 18.83 -10.91 14.21
N ALA A 227 19.13 -11.18 15.48
CA ALA A 227 18.56 -12.30 16.22
C ALA A 227 18.36 -11.90 17.68
N THR A 228 17.45 -12.60 18.34
CA THR A 228 17.27 -12.55 19.78
C THR A 228 17.63 -13.90 20.36
N ASN A 229 17.91 -13.98 21.68
CA ASN A 229 18.26 -15.25 22.33
C ASN A 229 19.46 -15.97 21.69
N PHE A 230 20.48 -15.23 21.31
CA PHE A 230 21.59 -15.80 20.54
C PHE A 230 22.70 -16.45 21.38
N GLU A 231 22.43 -16.82 22.61
CA GLU A 231 23.36 -17.61 23.44
C GLU A 231 23.76 -18.93 22.76
N GLN A 232 22.80 -19.57 22.09
CA GLN A 232 23.05 -20.78 21.31
C GLN A 232 23.96 -20.56 20.10
N LEU A 233 24.06 -19.34 19.61
CA LEU A 233 24.89 -19.01 18.44
C LEU A 233 26.36 -18.81 18.81
N ALA A 234 26.67 -18.53 20.07
CA ALA A 234 28.02 -18.29 20.58
C ALA A 234 28.78 -17.21 19.80
N VAL A 235 28.12 -16.06 19.53
CA VAL A 235 28.67 -14.93 18.78
C VAL A 235 28.81 -13.70 19.67
N GLU A 236 29.84 -12.89 19.41
CA GLU A 236 30.19 -11.71 20.20
C GLU A 236 30.16 -10.40 19.38
N THR A 237 29.99 -10.51 18.07
CA THR A 237 29.97 -9.38 17.16
C THR A 237 28.86 -9.48 16.14
N GLN A 238 28.47 -8.37 15.57
CA GLN A 238 27.48 -8.33 14.48
C GLN A 238 27.98 -9.09 13.25
N ASP A 239 29.24 -8.96 12.89
CA ASP A 239 29.84 -9.71 11.79
C ASP A 239 29.77 -11.22 12.01
N ALA A 240 30.13 -11.69 13.21
CA ALA A 240 30.02 -13.11 13.58
C ALA A 240 28.57 -13.59 13.57
N LEU A 241 27.62 -12.76 14.00
CA LEU A 241 26.20 -13.08 13.96
C LEU A 241 25.73 -13.32 12.52
N LEU A 242 26.06 -12.42 11.60
CA LEU A 242 25.64 -12.54 10.20
C LEU A 242 26.27 -13.77 9.54
N ASN A 243 27.54 -14.06 9.81
CA ASN A 243 28.19 -15.28 9.33
C ASN A 243 27.50 -16.54 9.88
N ARG A 244 27.15 -16.52 11.15
CA ARG A 244 26.50 -17.64 11.82
C ARG A 244 25.09 -17.87 11.27
N LEU A 245 24.31 -16.81 11.04
CA LEU A 245 22.98 -16.92 10.41
C LEU A 245 23.07 -17.57 9.02
N ALA A 246 24.06 -17.16 8.22
CA ALA A 246 24.30 -17.78 6.92
C ALA A 246 24.65 -19.28 7.04
N GLN A 247 25.45 -19.67 8.02
CA GLN A 247 25.83 -21.07 8.26
C GLN A 247 24.63 -21.97 8.58
N VAL A 248 23.65 -21.45 9.29
CA VAL A 248 22.46 -22.24 9.65
C VAL A 248 21.38 -22.26 8.56
N GLY A 249 21.60 -21.56 7.44
CA GLY A 249 20.72 -21.59 6.27
C GLY A 249 19.93 -20.34 6.01
N LEU A 250 20.11 -19.30 6.81
CA LEU A 250 19.39 -18.02 6.64
C LEU A 250 20.11 -17.11 5.64
N ARG A 251 19.33 -16.38 4.86
CA ARG A 251 19.88 -15.49 3.86
C ARG A 251 20.31 -14.16 4.47
N THR A 252 21.58 -13.82 4.33
CA THR A 252 22.17 -12.55 4.77
C THR A 252 22.73 -11.78 3.58
N ASN A 253 22.69 -10.44 3.64
CA ASN A 253 23.15 -9.63 2.53
C ASN A 253 24.70 -9.67 2.42
N PRO A 254 25.26 -10.08 1.26
CA PRO A 254 26.71 -10.13 1.07
C PRO A 254 27.37 -8.76 0.93
N GLU A 255 26.61 -7.70 0.70
CA GLU A 255 27.12 -6.34 0.50
C GLU A 255 27.52 -5.63 1.81
N ARG A 256 27.48 -6.33 2.93
CA ARG A 256 27.92 -5.79 4.23
C ARG A 256 29.43 -5.66 4.31
N ARG A 257 29.90 -4.64 5.03
CA ARG A 257 31.32 -4.45 5.31
C ARG A 257 31.58 -3.95 6.71
N LEU A 258 32.74 -4.34 7.25
CA LEU A 258 33.22 -3.95 8.56
C LEU A 258 34.32 -2.90 8.40
N PHE A 259 34.22 -1.82 9.17
CA PHE A 259 35.19 -0.69 9.13
C PHE A 259 35.69 -0.33 10.51
N ASP A 260 36.94 0.15 10.55
CA ASP A 260 37.61 0.57 11.78
C ASP A 260 37.45 2.06 12.10
N SER A 261 36.93 2.85 11.15
CA SER A 261 36.75 4.28 11.31
C SER A 261 35.47 4.79 10.70
N ILE A 262 34.98 5.92 11.21
CA ILE A 262 33.77 6.57 10.67
C ILE A 262 34.04 7.19 9.28
N GLU A 263 35.27 7.56 8.99
CA GLU A 263 35.68 8.07 7.68
C GLU A 263 35.54 6.99 6.59
N GLU A 264 35.91 5.76 6.90
CA GLU A 264 35.71 4.62 6.01
C GLU A 264 34.23 4.31 5.81
N VAL A 265 33.43 4.47 6.88
CA VAL A 265 31.95 4.33 6.80
C VAL A 265 31.39 5.35 5.82
N TRP A 266 31.79 6.61 5.91
CA TRP A 266 31.34 7.65 4.98
C TRP A 266 31.72 7.32 3.52
N ALA A 267 32.96 6.89 3.29
CA ALA A 267 33.37 6.45 1.95
C ALA A 267 32.53 5.31 1.40
N PHE A 268 32.14 4.38 2.25
CA PHE A 268 31.23 3.28 1.88
C PHE A 268 29.83 3.79 1.51
N THR A 269 29.30 4.79 2.23
CA THR A 269 28.00 5.39 1.88
C THR A 269 28.03 6.03 0.49
N GLU A 270 29.14 6.69 0.14
CA GLU A 270 29.31 7.26 -1.21
C GLU A 270 29.41 6.17 -2.29
N GLU A 271 30.16 5.10 -2.02
CA GLU A 271 30.29 3.95 -2.92
C GLU A 271 28.93 3.31 -3.20
N ILE A 272 28.14 3.05 -2.15
CA ILE A 272 26.83 2.42 -2.29
C ILE A 272 25.82 3.36 -2.96
N ALA A 273 25.88 4.66 -2.70
CA ALA A 273 25.04 5.64 -3.38
C ALA A 273 25.23 5.58 -4.90
N ALA A 274 26.47 5.39 -5.37
CA ALA A 274 26.77 5.23 -6.80
C ALA A 274 26.27 3.90 -7.37
N LYS A 275 26.26 2.83 -6.57
CA LYS A 275 25.80 1.48 -6.97
C LYS A 275 24.30 1.27 -6.81
N ARG A 276 23.60 2.14 -6.12
CA ARG A 276 22.20 1.97 -5.71
C ARG A 276 21.28 1.54 -6.84
N LYS A 277 21.40 2.19 -7.98
CA LYS A 277 20.57 1.92 -9.16
C LYS A 277 20.80 0.54 -9.79
N ASP A 278 21.99 -0.03 -9.59
CA ASP A 278 22.39 -1.30 -10.20
C ASP A 278 22.03 -2.50 -9.30
N LEU A 279 21.59 -2.25 -8.07
CA LEU A 279 21.16 -3.32 -7.17
C LEU A 279 19.80 -3.90 -7.64
N PRO A 280 19.61 -5.22 -7.50
CA PRO A 280 18.34 -5.86 -7.92
C PRO A 280 17.17 -5.58 -6.97
N TYR A 281 17.39 -4.84 -5.89
CA TYR A 281 16.41 -4.45 -4.89
C TYR A 281 16.58 -2.98 -4.52
N GLU A 282 15.53 -2.37 -3.97
CA GLU A 282 15.57 -1.00 -3.50
C GLU A 282 16.16 -0.92 -2.10
N ILE A 283 16.99 0.12 -1.89
CA ILE A 283 17.50 0.51 -0.58
C ILE A 283 17.23 2.00 -0.35
N ASP A 284 17.03 2.40 0.90
CA ASP A 284 16.84 3.81 1.26
C ASP A 284 18.01 4.38 2.08
N GLY A 285 19.00 3.57 2.34
CA GLY A 285 20.18 3.99 3.10
C GLY A 285 21.08 2.84 3.49
N ILE A 286 21.86 3.09 4.53
CA ILE A 286 22.79 2.15 5.12
C ILE A 286 22.60 2.16 6.63
N VAL A 287 22.51 0.97 7.22
CA VAL A 287 22.47 0.80 8.67
C VAL A 287 23.87 0.61 9.18
N ILE A 288 24.28 1.44 10.12
CA ILE A 288 25.61 1.43 10.72
C ILE A 288 25.46 0.98 12.17
N LYS A 289 26.13 -0.12 12.51
CA LYS A 289 26.06 -0.72 13.84
C LYS A 289 27.44 -0.84 14.44
N VAL A 290 27.58 -0.54 15.73
CA VAL A 290 28.79 -0.92 16.47
C VAL A 290 28.90 -2.43 16.46
N ASN A 291 30.03 -2.95 16.05
CA ASN A 291 30.22 -4.37 15.78
C ASN A 291 30.25 -5.25 17.04
N ALA A 292 30.97 -4.86 18.07
CA ALA A 292 31.12 -5.63 19.30
C ALA A 292 29.86 -5.53 20.18
N PHE A 293 29.26 -6.64 20.53
CA PHE A 293 28.08 -6.65 21.41
C PHE A 293 28.37 -6.10 22.81
N SER A 294 29.57 -6.32 23.34
CA SER A 294 29.99 -5.71 24.61
C SER A 294 29.98 -4.18 24.56
N ALA A 295 30.44 -3.60 23.46
CA ALA A 295 30.37 -2.16 23.25
C ALA A 295 28.94 -1.65 23.04
N GLN A 296 28.12 -2.41 22.34
CA GLN A 296 26.69 -2.09 22.21
C GLN A 296 26.01 -1.99 23.58
N GLU A 297 26.30 -2.90 24.47
CA GLU A 297 25.74 -2.94 25.81
C GLU A 297 26.17 -1.74 26.66
N GLU A 298 27.46 -1.35 26.60
CA GLU A 298 27.97 -0.15 27.28
C GLU A 298 27.35 1.13 26.75
N ILE A 299 27.20 1.26 25.43
CA ILE A 299 26.60 2.42 24.77
C ILE A 299 25.10 2.48 25.06
N GLY A 300 24.43 1.33 25.01
CA GLY A 300 23.05 1.15 25.48
C GLY A 300 21.97 1.67 24.52
N TYR A 301 20.80 1.92 25.12
CA TYR A 301 19.55 2.19 24.41
C TYR A 301 18.88 3.44 24.96
N THR A 302 18.14 4.12 24.08
CA THR A 302 17.05 5.02 24.51
C THR A 302 15.73 4.23 24.56
N VAL A 303 14.63 4.84 24.97
CA VAL A 303 13.31 4.19 24.99
C VAL A 303 12.88 3.72 23.58
N LYS A 304 13.28 4.44 22.55
CA LYS A 304 12.81 4.22 21.17
C LYS A 304 13.84 3.57 20.24
N ALA A 305 15.14 3.71 20.54
CA ALA A 305 16.19 3.31 19.61
C ALA A 305 17.48 2.89 20.34
N PRO A 306 18.27 1.98 19.73
CA PRO A 306 19.63 1.76 20.22
C PRO A 306 20.50 2.99 19.97
N ARG A 307 21.38 3.32 20.93
CA ARG A 307 22.36 4.40 20.76
C ARG A 307 23.54 3.99 19.89
N TRP A 308 23.80 2.69 19.77
CA TRP A 308 24.93 2.11 19.07
C TRP A 308 24.70 1.86 17.58
N ALA A 309 23.54 2.22 17.06
CA ALA A 309 23.19 2.08 15.66
C ALA A 309 22.55 3.34 15.11
N ILE A 310 22.74 3.58 13.81
CA ILE A 310 22.14 4.70 13.11
C ILE A 310 21.84 4.30 11.66
N ALA A 311 20.75 4.83 11.12
CA ALA A 311 20.42 4.68 9.70
C ALA A 311 20.84 5.95 8.95
N TYR A 312 21.86 5.82 8.10
CA TYR A 312 22.18 6.86 7.13
C TYR A 312 21.21 6.76 5.96
N LYS A 313 20.47 7.83 5.71
CA LYS A 313 19.51 7.89 4.60
C LYS A 313 20.08 8.70 3.44
N PHE A 314 19.96 8.16 2.23
CA PHE A 314 20.42 8.85 1.04
C PHE A 314 19.65 10.14 0.83
N LYS A 315 20.33 11.14 0.29
CA LYS A 315 19.68 12.38 -0.15
C LYS A 315 18.78 12.06 -1.34
N ALA A 316 17.57 12.64 -1.35
CA ALA A 316 16.74 12.64 -2.53
C ALA A 316 17.47 13.40 -3.66
N GLU A 317 17.47 12.84 -4.86
CA GLU A 317 17.99 13.56 -6.02
C GLU A 317 17.09 14.76 -6.33
N GLU A 318 17.73 15.87 -6.71
CA GLU A 318 17.07 17.11 -7.08
C GLU A 318 17.40 17.50 -8.52
N ALA A 319 16.47 18.19 -9.17
CA ALA A 319 16.69 18.79 -10.46
C ALA A 319 15.96 20.13 -10.56
N GLU A 320 16.48 21.03 -11.38
CA GLU A 320 15.84 22.32 -11.65
C GLU A 320 15.10 22.26 -13.00
N THR A 321 13.91 22.84 -13.05
CA THR A 321 13.14 22.97 -14.27
C THR A 321 12.23 24.19 -14.21
N ILE A 322 11.52 24.48 -15.30
CA ILE A 322 10.63 25.62 -15.40
C ILE A 322 9.18 25.16 -15.48
N VAL A 323 8.33 25.75 -14.66
CA VAL A 323 6.87 25.50 -14.68
C VAL A 323 6.27 26.19 -15.91
N ARG A 324 5.66 25.41 -16.78
CA ARG A 324 5.00 25.92 -17.98
C ARG A 324 3.50 26.07 -17.84
N ASP A 325 2.89 25.25 -17.00
CA ASP A 325 1.45 25.26 -16.74
C ASP A 325 1.15 24.59 -15.41
N ILE A 326 -0.05 24.81 -14.92
CA ILE A 326 -0.61 24.04 -13.79
C ILE A 326 -1.92 23.46 -14.29
N GLU A 327 -1.97 22.15 -14.41
CA GLU A 327 -3.17 21.42 -14.79
C GLU A 327 -3.98 21.06 -13.55
N TRP A 328 -5.28 21.27 -13.63
CA TRP A 328 -6.22 20.86 -12.60
C TRP A 328 -7.01 19.67 -13.10
N THR A 329 -7.02 18.60 -12.32
CA THR A 329 -7.76 17.39 -12.63
C THR A 329 -8.76 17.10 -11.52
N VAL A 330 -9.93 16.62 -11.90
CA VAL A 330 -10.95 16.20 -10.94
C VAL A 330 -10.96 14.68 -10.85
N GLY A 331 -10.83 14.17 -9.62
CA GLY A 331 -10.89 12.74 -9.35
C GLY A 331 -12.32 12.22 -9.29
N ARG A 332 -12.46 10.91 -9.23
CA ARG A 332 -13.75 10.22 -9.13
C ARG A 332 -14.57 10.57 -7.89
N THR A 333 -13.93 11.08 -6.84
CA THR A 333 -14.59 11.54 -5.61
C THR A 333 -14.86 13.04 -5.59
N GLY A 334 -14.53 13.75 -6.68
CA GLY A 334 -14.74 15.20 -6.81
C GLY A 334 -13.59 16.05 -6.34
N VAL A 335 -12.54 15.50 -5.79
CA VAL A 335 -11.36 16.25 -5.36
C VAL A 335 -10.63 16.79 -6.58
N VAL A 336 -10.37 18.11 -6.58
CA VAL A 336 -9.65 18.80 -7.64
C VAL A 336 -8.19 18.99 -7.22
N THR A 337 -7.28 18.40 -7.99
CA THR A 337 -5.85 18.39 -7.66
C THR A 337 -5.02 19.11 -8.71
N PRO A 338 -4.02 19.91 -8.29
CA PRO A 338 -3.10 20.60 -9.17
C PRO A 338 -1.87 19.76 -9.48
N THR A 339 -1.44 19.79 -10.74
CA THR A 339 -0.20 19.19 -11.22
C THR A 339 0.57 20.22 -12.03
N ALA A 340 1.82 20.48 -11.64
CA ALA A 340 2.70 21.34 -12.42
C ALA A 340 3.17 20.62 -13.67
N VAL A 341 3.02 21.25 -14.82
CA VAL A 341 3.59 20.83 -16.11
C VAL A 341 4.86 21.62 -16.34
N MET A 342 5.97 20.94 -16.53
CA MET A 342 7.30 21.53 -16.55
C MET A 342 8.06 21.16 -17.82
N ASP A 343 9.14 21.87 -18.11
CA ASP A 343 10.08 21.44 -19.12
C ASP A 343 10.64 20.06 -18.73
N PRO A 344 10.83 19.13 -19.69
CA PRO A 344 11.39 17.82 -19.39
C PRO A 344 12.75 17.92 -18.72
N VAL A 345 12.95 17.19 -17.64
CA VAL A 345 14.22 17.13 -16.93
C VAL A 345 14.48 15.70 -16.46
N PHE A 346 15.75 15.29 -16.47
CA PHE A 346 16.15 13.98 -15.98
C PHE A 346 16.27 14.00 -14.46
N LEU A 347 15.58 13.09 -13.80
CA LEU A 347 15.58 12.96 -12.32
C LEU A 347 15.46 11.50 -11.94
N ALA A 348 16.41 11.02 -11.13
CA ALA A 348 16.40 9.67 -10.56
C ALA A 348 16.12 8.56 -11.60
N GLY A 349 16.81 8.62 -12.75
CA GLY A 349 16.74 7.59 -13.80
C GLY A 349 15.59 7.72 -14.80
N SER A 350 14.75 8.75 -14.69
CA SER A 350 13.64 8.96 -15.62
C SER A 350 13.51 10.42 -16.03
N THR A 351 12.89 10.66 -17.19
CA THR A 351 12.53 12.00 -17.64
C THR A 351 11.22 12.41 -17.00
N VAL A 352 11.21 13.54 -16.31
CA VAL A 352 10.08 14.06 -15.56
C VAL A 352 9.57 15.33 -16.21
N GLN A 353 8.26 15.42 -16.46
CA GLN A 353 7.58 16.59 -17.00
C GLN A 353 6.46 17.08 -16.08
N ARG A 354 6.07 16.30 -15.08
CA ARG A 354 4.94 16.58 -14.20
C ARG A 354 5.34 16.39 -12.76
N ALA A 355 4.89 17.30 -11.90
CA ALA A 355 5.09 17.20 -10.46
C ALA A 355 3.81 17.53 -9.72
N SER A 356 3.49 16.75 -8.72
CA SER A 356 2.33 17.00 -7.87
C SER A 356 2.49 18.29 -7.06
N LEU A 357 1.42 19.08 -7.01
CA LEU A 357 1.28 20.21 -6.10
C LEU A 357 0.33 19.90 -4.93
N HIS A 358 -0.09 18.67 -4.81
CA HIS A 358 -0.97 18.08 -3.78
C HIS A 358 -2.34 18.76 -3.65
N ASN A 359 -2.40 20.02 -3.25
CA ASN A 359 -3.64 20.74 -3.01
C ASN A 359 -3.46 22.25 -3.18
N VAL A 360 -4.56 22.97 -3.06
CA VAL A 360 -4.60 24.44 -3.22
C VAL A 360 -3.71 25.16 -2.20
N ASP A 361 -3.70 24.66 -0.95
CA ASP A 361 -2.91 25.29 0.11
C ASP A 361 -1.42 25.23 -0.20
N LEU A 362 -0.95 24.12 -0.75
CA LEU A 362 0.44 23.99 -1.15
C LEU A 362 0.83 24.94 -2.29
N VAL A 363 -0.08 25.14 -3.26
CA VAL A 363 0.12 26.10 -4.36
C VAL A 363 0.26 27.53 -3.79
N ARG A 364 -0.57 27.90 -2.82
CA ARG A 364 -0.51 29.20 -2.16
C ARG A 364 0.73 29.34 -1.31
N GLU A 365 1.04 28.36 -0.49
CA GLU A 365 2.18 28.35 0.42
C GLU A 365 3.50 28.47 -0.32
N LYS A 366 3.69 27.71 -1.39
CA LYS A 366 4.88 27.77 -2.23
C LYS A 366 4.89 28.94 -3.20
N ASP A 367 3.75 29.58 -3.39
CA ASP A 367 3.54 30.68 -4.33
C ASP A 367 4.08 30.33 -5.74
N VAL A 368 3.71 29.15 -6.24
CA VAL A 368 4.13 28.68 -7.56
C VAL A 368 3.47 29.51 -8.66
N ARG A 369 4.27 29.99 -9.61
CA ARG A 369 3.80 30.79 -10.75
C ARG A 369 4.25 30.19 -12.06
N ILE A 370 3.47 30.42 -13.10
CA ILE A 370 3.86 30.03 -14.45
C ILE A 370 5.14 30.79 -14.83
N GLY A 371 6.12 30.07 -15.35
CA GLY A 371 7.45 30.60 -15.66
C GLY A 371 8.48 30.48 -14.54
N ASP A 372 8.08 30.08 -13.35
CA ASP A 372 9.01 29.88 -12.23
C ASP A 372 10.03 28.79 -12.51
N THR A 373 11.27 29.03 -12.09
CA THR A 373 12.28 27.99 -11.95
C THR A 373 12.05 27.32 -10.59
N VAL A 374 11.89 26.02 -10.60
CA VAL A 374 11.60 25.22 -9.40
C VAL A 374 12.63 24.11 -9.23
N VAL A 375 12.84 23.73 -7.98
CA VAL A 375 13.61 22.52 -7.63
C VAL A 375 12.63 21.40 -7.35
N ILE A 376 12.79 20.30 -8.07
CA ILE A 376 11.96 19.11 -7.91
C ILE A 376 12.77 17.96 -7.31
N HIS A 377 12.09 17.11 -6.57
CA HIS A 377 12.62 15.86 -6.04
C HIS A 377 11.53 14.78 -6.09
N LYS A 378 11.91 13.53 -5.92
CA LYS A 378 10.95 12.43 -5.77
C LYS A 378 10.74 12.15 -4.28
N ALA A 379 9.55 12.46 -3.77
CA ALA A 379 9.17 12.09 -2.41
C ALA A 379 8.98 10.56 -2.35
N GLY A 380 9.70 9.90 -1.44
CA GLY A 380 9.66 8.44 -1.32
C GLY A 380 10.11 7.70 -2.58
N ASP A 381 11.00 8.29 -3.36
CA ASP A 381 11.57 7.79 -4.62
C ASP A 381 10.57 7.52 -5.75
N ILE A 382 9.34 8.09 -5.69
CA ILE A 382 8.29 7.66 -6.63
C ILE A 382 7.57 8.80 -7.33
N ILE A 383 7.04 9.77 -6.59
CA ILE A 383 6.22 10.85 -7.14
C ILE A 383 7.02 12.13 -7.15
N PRO A 384 7.25 12.75 -8.34
CA PRO A 384 7.91 14.04 -8.38
C PRO A 384 7.10 15.12 -7.68
N GLU A 385 7.76 15.93 -6.88
CA GLU A 385 7.19 17.06 -6.15
C GLU A 385 8.03 18.30 -6.35
N ILE A 386 7.41 19.48 -6.33
CA ILE A 386 8.12 20.74 -6.23
C ILE A 386 8.54 20.93 -4.79
N GLN A 387 9.86 20.93 -4.54
CA GLN A 387 10.42 21.15 -3.22
C GLN A 387 10.34 22.63 -2.85
N HIS A 388 10.84 23.50 -3.72
CA HIS A 388 10.73 24.95 -3.55
C HIS A 388 10.86 25.70 -4.87
N VAL A 389 10.43 26.94 -4.85
CA VAL A 389 10.54 27.88 -5.97
C VAL A 389 11.79 28.74 -5.78
N LEU A 390 12.55 28.94 -6.86
CA LEU A 390 13.69 29.87 -6.86
C LEU A 390 13.18 31.30 -7.16
N ILE A 391 12.65 31.95 -6.13
CA ILE A 391 11.98 33.26 -6.22
C ILE A 391 12.89 34.34 -6.81
N ASN A 392 14.18 34.29 -6.50
CA ASN A 392 15.18 35.25 -7.01
C ASN A 392 15.41 35.17 -8.52
N ARG A 393 14.93 34.12 -9.18
CA ARG A 393 15.03 33.97 -10.64
C ARG A 393 13.77 34.43 -11.37
N ARG A 394 12.77 34.95 -10.66
CA ARG A 394 11.58 35.52 -11.30
C ARG A 394 11.89 36.76 -12.09
N GLY A 395 11.29 36.84 -13.27
CA GLY A 395 11.35 38.04 -14.11
C GLY A 395 10.27 39.07 -13.78
N PRO A 396 10.31 40.26 -14.36
CA PRO A 396 9.31 41.32 -14.13
C PRO A 396 7.91 40.96 -14.62
N GLU A 397 7.78 39.90 -15.45
CA GLU A 397 6.51 39.40 -15.99
C GLU A 397 5.82 38.41 -15.05
N SER A 398 6.45 38.06 -13.94
CA SER A 398 5.90 37.08 -12.99
C SER A 398 4.62 37.62 -12.34
N GLU A 399 3.54 36.86 -12.47
CA GLU A 399 2.25 37.17 -11.88
C GLU A 399 1.82 36.04 -10.95
N ALA A 400 1.13 36.38 -9.86
CA ALA A 400 0.56 35.42 -8.95
C ALA A 400 -0.40 34.47 -9.70
N TYR A 401 -0.31 33.19 -9.42
CA TYR A 401 -1.18 32.21 -10.07
C TYR A 401 -2.62 32.34 -9.56
N VAL A 402 -3.58 32.39 -10.48
CA VAL A 402 -5.00 32.45 -10.16
C VAL A 402 -5.56 31.03 -10.09
N ILE A 403 -6.01 30.63 -8.91
CA ILE A 403 -6.59 29.31 -8.68
C ILE A 403 -7.97 29.25 -9.34
N PRO A 404 -8.29 28.20 -10.13
CA PRO A 404 -9.58 28.10 -10.78
C PRO A 404 -10.73 27.97 -9.75
N GLU A 405 -11.84 28.61 -10.09
CA GLU A 405 -13.05 28.59 -9.27
C GLU A 405 -14.09 27.59 -9.81
N THR A 406 -13.85 27.03 -10.98
CA THR A 406 -14.77 26.10 -11.66
C THR A 406 -14.13 24.76 -11.93
N CYS A 407 -14.94 23.70 -11.93
CA CYS A 407 -14.48 22.34 -12.21
C CYS A 407 -13.93 22.22 -13.63
N PRO A 408 -12.74 21.64 -13.83
CA PRO A 408 -12.16 21.47 -15.15
C PRO A 408 -12.94 20.50 -16.06
N ALA A 409 -13.78 19.64 -15.48
CA ALA A 409 -14.57 18.66 -16.23
C ALA A 409 -15.99 19.14 -16.55
N CYS A 410 -16.65 19.87 -15.65
CA CYS A 410 -18.07 20.22 -15.81
C CYS A 410 -18.37 21.72 -15.67
N ALA A 411 -17.37 22.55 -15.38
CA ALA A 411 -17.49 23.99 -15.18
C ALA A 411 -18.42 24.42 -14.02
N SER A 412 -18.85 23.50 -13.17
CA SER A 412 -19.59 23.81 -11.96
C SER A 412 -18.73 24.56 -10.95
N GLN A 413 -19.33 25.43 -10.14
CA GLN A 413 -18.62 26.13 -9.08
C GLN A 413 -17.97 25.16 -8.10
N LEU A 414 -16.66 25.29 -7.89
CA LEU A 414 -15.93 24.52 -6.90
C LEU A 414 -16.25 25.02 -5.50
N VAL A 415 -16.28 24.11 -4.56
CA VAL A 415 -16.54 24.42 -3.14
C VAL A 415 -15.36 24.01 -2.26
N HIS A 416 -15.22 24.70 -1.16
CA HIS A 416 -14.28 24.36 -0.09
C HIS A 416 -15.15 23.99 1.12
N LEU A 417 -15.29 22.70 1.36
CA LEU A 417 -16.09 22.20 2.47
C LEU A 417 -15.36 22.41 3.80
N GLU A 418 -16.12 22.63 4.85
CA GLU A 418 -15.59 22.80 6.19
C GLU A 418 -14.77 21.54 6.57
N ASP A 419 -13.62 21.76 7.20
CA ASP A 419 -12.64 20.72 7.59
C ASP A 419 -11.95 20.00 6.42
N GLU A 420 -12.09 20.48 5.19
CA GLU A 420 -11.36 19.97 4.04
C GLU A 420 -10.38 21.02 3.48
N VAL A 421 -9.15 20.59 3.20
CA VAL A 421 -8.13 21.43 2.56
C VAL A 421 -8.35 21.50 1.05
N ALA A 422 -8.90 20.43 0.46
CA ALA A 422 -9.05 20.28 -0.97
C ALA A 422 -10.23 21.10 -1.52
N LEU A 423 -10.07 21.66 -2.72
CA LEU A 423 -11.19 22.11 -3.54
C LEU A 423 -11.96 20.89 -4.07
N ARG A 424 -13.26 21.00 -4.15
CA ARG A 424 -14.13 19.90 -4.52
C ARG A 424 -15.21 20.32 -5.52
N CYS A 425 -15.42 19.47 -6.52
CA CYS A 425 -16.62 19.51 -7.34
C CYS A 425 -17.68 18.60 -6.71
N ILE A 426 -18.81 19.15 -6.36
CA ILE A 426 -19.92 18.38 -5.76
C ILE A 426 -21.10 18.24 -6.73
N ASN A 427 -20.91 18.55 -8.00
CA ASN A 427 -21.94 18.39 -9.04
C ASN A 427 -22.16 16.89 -9.33
N PRO A 428 -23.37 16.36 -9.05
CA PRO A 428 -23.68 14.95 -9.31
C PRO A 428 -23.73 14.60 -10.80
N LYS A 429 -23.76 15.60 -11.68
CA LYS A 429 -23.74 15.44 -13.15
C LYS A 429 -22.33 15.56 -13.74
N CYS A 430 -21.29 15.70 -12.90
CA CYS A 430 -19.93 15.84 -13.38
C CYS A 430 -19.45 14.53 -14.05
N PRO A 431 -19.01 14.57 -15.34
CA PRO A 431 -18.58 13.38 -16.07
C PRO A 431 -17.43 12.61 -15.40
N ALA A 432 -16.55 13.32 -14.69
CA ALA A 432 -15.41 12.71 -14.00
C ALA A 432 -15.80 11.88 -12.78
N GLN A 433 -16.99 12.13 -12.21
CA GLN A 433 -17.47 11.49 -10.99
C GLN A 433 -18.62 10.52 -11.22
N ILE A 434 -19.15 10.45 -12.44
CA ILE A 434 -20.42 9.79 -12.69
C ILE A 434 -20.38 8.29 -12.43
N LYS A 435 -19.29 7.62 -12.77
CA LYS A 435 -19.14 6.17 -12.54
C LYS A 435 -19.20 5.82 -11.06
N GLU A 436 -18.49 6.60 -10.25
CA GLU A 436 -18.48 6.41 -8.79
C GLU A 436 -19.85 6.73 -8.18
N GLY A 437 -20.46 7.82 -8.63
CA GLY A 437 -21.81 8.22 -8.21
C GLY A 437 -22.88 7.18 -8.55
N LEU A 438 -22.81 6.61 -9.75
CA LEU A 438 -23.72 5.53 -10.16
C LEU A 438 -23.53 4.28 -9.33
N SER A 439 -22.29 3.87 -9.10
CA SER A 439 -21.98 2.68 -8.29
C SER A 439 -22.47 2.84 -6.86
N HIS A 440 -22.29 4.01 -6.27
CA HIS A 440 -22.81 4.31 -4.94
C HIS A 440 -24.34 4.31 -4.90
N PHE A 441 -24.98 4.98 -5.86
CA PHE A 441 -26.43 5.11 -5.94
C PHE A 441 -27.17 3.76 -6.00
N VAL A 442 -26.64 2.82 -6.78
CA VAL A 442 -27.23 1.49 -6.94
C VAL A 442 -26.89 0.51 -5.83
N SER A 443 -25.98 0.89 -4.93
CA SER A 443 -25.49 0.00 -3.87
C SER A 443 -26.60 -0.43 -2.90
N ARG A 444 -26.35 -1.52 -2.20
CA ARG A 444 -27.32 -2.18 -1.30
C ARG A 444 -27.91 -1.25 -0.25
N ASN A 445 -27.09 -0.40 0.35
CA ASN A 445 -27.50 0.51 1.42
C ASN A 445 -28.11 1.82 0.90
N ALA A 446 -28.01 2.07 -0.41
CA ALA A 446 -28.65 3.20 -1.08
C ALA A 446 -29.93 2.73 -1.77
N MET A 447 -30.05 2.89 -3.07
CA MET A 447 -31.29 2.55 -3.80
C MET A 447 -31.45 1.04 -4.05
N ASN A 448 -30.43 0.24 -3.79
CA ASN A 448 -30.46 -1.22 -3.85
C ASN A 448 -30.99 -1.76 -5.19
N ILE A 449 -30.38 -1.34 -6.27
CA ILE A 449 -30.74 -1.81 -7.61
C ILE A 449 -29.83 -2.99 -7.97
N SER A 450 -30.32 -4.21 -7.78
CA SER A 450 -29.58 -5.42 -8.10
C SER A 450 -29.37 -5.60 -9.61
N GLY A 451 -28.26 -6.24 -9.99
CA GLY A 451 -27.88 -6.47 -11.38
C GLY A 451 -27.00 -5.38 -11.98
N LEU A 452 -26.78 -4.26 -11.29
CA LEU A 452 -25.94 -3.15 -11.71
C LEU A 452 -24.62 -3.15 -10.94
N GLY A 453 -23.73 -4.10 -11.25
CA GLY A 453 -22.36 -4.11 -10.72
C GLY A 453 -21.50 -3.02 -11.36
N VAL A 454 -20.29 -2.82 -10.81
CA VAL A 454 -19.33 -1.80 -11.29
C VAL A 454 -19.05 -1.90 -12.79
N ARG A 455 -18.93 -3.11 -13.31
CA ARG A 455 -18.67 -3.37 -14.73
C ARG A 455 -19.84 -2.91 -15.62
N VAL A 456 -21.06 -3.24 -15.22
CA VAL A 456 -22.27 -2.87 -15.97
C VAL A 456 -22.47 -1.35 -15.96
N VAL A 457 -22.29 -0.73 -14.79
CA VAL A 457 -22.37 0.72 -14.62
C VAL A 457 -21.33 1.44 -15.50
N SER A 458 -20.10 0.97 -15.52
CA SER A 458 -19.06 1.53 -16.37
C SER A 458 -19.41 1.46 -17.85
N GLN A 459 -19.94 0.34 -18.32
CA GLN A 459 -20.37 0.20 -19.72
C GLN A 459 -21.54 1.12 -20.08
N MET A 460 -22.50 1.26 -19.17
CA MET A 460 -23.63 2.17 -19.36
C MET A 460 -23.18 3.60 -19.57
N PHE A 461 -22.23 4.05 -18.78
CA PHE A 461 -21.66 5.40 -18.91
C PHE A 461 -20.84 5.54 -20.20
N GLU A 462 -19.95 4.59 -20.49
CA GLU A 462 -19.09 4.63 -21.68
C GLU A 462 -19.85 4.60 -23.00
N LYS A 463 -20.98 3.89 -23.03
CA LYS A 463 -21.87 3.82 -24.19
C LYS A 463 -22.89 4.96 -24.25
N GLY A 464 -22.84 5.88 -23.29
CA GLY A 464 -23.71 7.06 -23.27
C GLY A 464 -25.17 6.76 -22.91
N LEU A 465 -25.46 5.59 -22.34
CA LEU A 465 -26.82 5.23 -21.93
C LEU A 465 -27.29 6.04 -20.72
N VAL A 466 -26.39 6.38 -19.83
CA VAL A 466 -26.65 7.19 -18.65
C VAL A 466 -25.58 8.28 -18.52
N LYS A 467 -26.02 9.50 -18.20
CA LYS A 467 -25.16 10.66 -17.94
C LYS A 467 -25.19 11.08 -16.47
N ASP A 468 -26.22 10.70 -15.74
CA ASP A 468 -26.38 10.91 -14.31
C ASP A 468 -27.26 9.81 -13.70
N VAL A 469 -27.42 9.85 -12.37
CA VAL A 469 -28.19 8.82 -11.65
C VAL A 469 -29.69 8.83 -12.00
N ALA A 470 -30.24 9.99 -12.39
CA ALA A 470 -31.64 10.07 -12.79
C ALA A 470 -31.91 9.37 -14.12
N ASP A 471 -30.93 9.27 -14.99
CA ASP A 471 -31.05 8.60 -16.29
C ASP A 471 -31.29 7.09 -16.14
N LEU A 472 -30.96 6.51 -14.99
CA LEU A 472 -31.29 5.12 -14.70
C LEU A 472 -32.79 4.85 -14.84
N TYR A 473 -33.61 5.81 -14.47
CA TYR A 473 -35.07 5.69 -14.50
C TYR A 473 -35.68 5.90 -15.89
N LYS A 474 -34.86 6.20 -16.88
CA LYS A 474 -35.22 6.31 -18.29
C LYS A 474 -34.82 5.08 -19.12
N LEU A 475 -34.09 4.15 -18.53
CA LEU A 475 -33.59 2.96 -19.23
C LEU A 475 -34.72 2.01 -19.62
N THR A 476 -34.63 1.49 -20.85
CA THR A 476 -35.48 0.45 -21.37
C THR A 476 -34.73 -0.88 -21.48
N GLU A 477 -35.44 -2.00 -21.63
CA GLU A 477 -34.81 -3.30 -21.89
C GLU A 477 -33.92 -3.25 -23.15
N GLU A 478 -34.37 -2.56 -24.18
CA GLU A 478 -33.61 -2.39 -25.43
C GLU A 478 -32.27 -1.69 -25.22
N ASP A 479 -32.25 -0.67 -24.38
CA ASP A 479 -30.99 0.00 -24.00
C ASP A 479 -29.99 -0.96 -23.37
N LEU A 480 -30.46 -1.85 -22.52
CA LEU A 480 -29.65 -2.81 -21.79
C LEU A 480 -29.07 -3.91 -22.68
N TYR A 481 -29.72 -4.23 -23.81
CA TYR A 481 -29.19 -5.20 -24.77
C TYR A 481 -27.88 -4.74 -25.45
N GLN A 482 -27.56 -3.46 -25.41
CA GLN A 482 -26.30 -2.92 -25.90
C GLN A 482 -25.11 -3.29 -25.01
N LEU A 483 -25.37 -3.77 -23.81
CA LEU A 483 -24.34 -4.14 -22.84
C LEU A 483 -23.90 -5.59 -23.04
N ASP A 484 -22.62 -5.85 -22.76
CA ASP A 484 -22.03 -7.20 -22.89
C ASP A 484 -22.70 -8.18 -21.93
N LYS A 485 -23.04 -9.36 -22.42
CA LYS A 485 -23.62 -10.47 -21.64
C LYS A 485 -24.98 -10.17 -21.00
N ILE A 486 -25.64 -9.09 -21.35
CA ILE A 486 -27.01 -8.80 -20.92
C ILE A 486 -27.99 -9.33 -21.97
N LYS A 487 -28.81 -10.27 -21.54
CA LYS A 487 -29.87 -10.88 -22.34
C LYS A 487 -31.24 -10.60 -21.70
N GLU A 488 -32.30 -11.08 -22.31
CA GLU A 488 -33.69 -10.81 -21.92
C GLU A 488 -33.97 -10.96 -20.43
N LYS A 489 -33.53 -12.04 -19.80
CA LYS A 489 -33.73 -12.28 -18.36
C LYS A 489 -33.01 -11.26 -17.49
N SER A 490 -31.73 -10.99 -17.78
CA SER A 490 -30.96 -10.01 -17.03
C SER A 490 -31.48 -8.60 -17.21
N ALA A 491 -31.84 -8.22 -18.44
CA ALA A 491 -32.42 -6.92 -18.74
C ALA A 491 -33.75 -6.71 -18.02
N ASN A 492 -34.63 -7.70 -18.04
CA ASN A 492 -35.91 -7.65 -17.32
C ASN A 492 -35.71 -7.52 -15.81
N ASN A 493 -34.77 -8.27 -15.23
CA ASN A 493 -34.45 -8.19 -13.81
C ASN A 493 -33.94 -6.80 -13.41
N ILE A 494 -33.07 -6.19 -14.23
CA ILE A 494 -32.56 -4.85 -14.00
C ILE A 494 -33.67 -3.81 -14.06
N VAL A 495 -34.50 -3.82 -15.09
CA VAL A 495 -35.61 -2.88 -15.23
C VAL A 495 -36.58 -3.02 -14.07
N THR A 496 -36.89 -4.25 -13.65
CA THR A 496 -37.74 -4.51 -12.49
C THR A 496 -37.14 -3.95 -11.21
N ALA A 497 -35.84 -4.15 -10.99
CA ALA A 497 -35.15 -3.61 -9.83
C ALA A 497 -35.14 -2.08 -9.82
N ILE A 498 -34.96 -1.45 -10.97
CA ILE A 498 -35.04 0.02 -11.12
C ILE A 498 -36.44 0.51 -10.75
N ASP A 499 -37.48 -0.13 -11.28
CA ASP A 499 -38.87 0.23 -10.99
C ASP A 499 -39.19 0.11 -9.50
N GLN A 500 -38.78 -0.96 -8.86
CA GLN A 500 -38.96 -1.15 -7.42
C GLN A 500 -38.25 -0.06 -6.60
N SER A 501 -37.11 0.40 -7.05
CA SER A 501 -36.35 1.45 -6.35
C SER A 501 -37.05 2.82 -6.34
N ARG A 502 -37.98 3.07 -7.28
CA ARG A 502 -38.79 4.31 -7.32
C ARG A 502 -39.60 4.50 -6.04
N GLY A 503 -40.03 3.41 -5.40
CA GLY A 503 -40.79 3.43 -4.17
C GLY A 503 -39.99 3.51 -2.89
N ASN A 504 -38.66 3.56 -2.96
CA ASN A 504 -37.82 3.65 -1.77
C ASN A 504 -38.09 4.91 -0.97
N SER A 505 -37.94 4.81 0.35
CA SER A 505 -38.07 5.95 1.23
C SER A 505 -36.95 6.98 1.03
N PHE A 506 -37.24 8.23 1.36
CA PHE A 506 -36.33 9.38 1.11
C PHE A 506 -34.92 9.21 1.68
N GLU A 507 -34.75 8.60 2.84
CA GLU A 507 -33.41 8.39 3.42
C GLU A 507 -32.50 7.58 2.53
N ARG A 508 -33.02 6.62 1.79
CA ARG A 508 -32.25 5.81 0.87
C ARG A 508 -31.80 6.60 -0.35
N LEU A 509 -32.70 7.42 -0.90
CA LEU A 509 -32.36 8.34 -1.98
C LEU A 509 -31.32 9.37 -1.53
N LEU A 510 -31.51 9.96 -0.36
CA LEU A 510 -30.59 10.96 0.19
C LEU A 510 -29.16 10.39 0.38
N PHE A 511 -29.08 9.19 0.95
CA PHE A 511 -27.80 8.49 1.04
C PHE A 511 -27.22 8.17 -0.34
N GLY A 512 -28.07 7.74 -1.28
CA GLY A 512 -27.69 7.40 -2.65
C GLY A 512 -27.14 8.56 -3.46
N LEU A 513 -27.52 9.80 -3.13
CA LEU A 513 -26.97 11.00 -3.77
C LEU A 513 -25.49 11.19 -3.49
N GLY A 514 -24.95 10.56 -2.45
CA GLY A 514 -23.52 10.60 -2.16
C GLY A 514 -23.01 11.97 -1.68
N ILE A 515 -23.84 12.71 -0.95
CA ILE A 515 -23.45 14.01 -0.38
C ILE A 515 -22.29 13.79 0.58
N ARG A 516 -21.23 14.55 0.41
CA ARG A 516 -20.03 14.43 1.23
C ARG A 516 -20.38 14.56 2.70
N HIS A 517 -19.79 13.71 3.55
CA HIS A 517 -20.02 13.61 5.00
C HIS A 517 -21.41 13.10 5.44
N VAL A 518 -22.31 12.83 4.50
CA VAL A 518 -23.62 12.29 4.80
C VAL A 518 -23.62 10.78 4.58
N GLY A 519 -23.43 10.05 5.68
CA GLY A 519 -23.57 8.59 5.71
C GLY A 519 -25.02 8.14 5.86
N ALA A 520 -25.25 6.84 5.95
CA ALA A 520 -26.59 6.27 6.06
C ALA A 520 -27.36 6.78 7.30
N LYS A 521 -26.68 6.92 8.44
CA LYS A 521 -27.27 7.39 9.70
C LYS A 521 -27.68 8.87 9.60
N ALA A 522 -26.81 9.71 9.07
CA ALA A 522 -27.10 11.13 8.88
C ALA A 522 -28.25 11.33 7.90
N ALA A 523 -28.26 10.57 6.79
CA ALA A 523 -29.35 10.59 5.82
C ALA A 523 -30.68 10.20 6.45
N ALA A 524 -30.71 9.17 7.28
CA ALA A 524 -31.90 8.74 7.99
C ALA A 524 -32.44 9.83 8.94
N SER A 525 -31.55 10.45 9.71
CA SER A 525 -31.93 11.53 10.64
C SER A 525 -32.47 12.77 9.94
N LEU A 526 -31.83 13.19 8.85
CA LEU A 526 -32.27 14.32 8.04
C LEU A 526 -33.59 14.05 7.34
N ALA A 527 -33.77 12.87 6.79
CA ALA A 527 -35.02 12.48 6.10
C ALA A 527 -36.21 12.42 7.06
N ALA A 528 -36.00 11.88 8.26
CA ALA A 528 -37.04 11.82 9.29
C ALA A 528 -37.48 13.20 9.76
N GLU A 529 -36.54 14.13 9.95
CA GLU A 529 -36.83 15.48 10.44
C GLU A 529 -37.50 16.35 9.37
N PHE A 530 -36.95 16.38 8.16
CA PHE A 530 -37.47 17.24 7.09
C PHE A 530 -38.61 16.64 6.28
N GLU A 531 -38.80 15.32 6.36
CA GLU A 531 -39.89 14.54 5.75
C GLU A 531 -39.88 14.52 4.21
N THR A 532 -39.54 15.62 3.54
CA THR A 532 -39.48 15.72 2.08
C THR A 532 -38.13 16.32 1.65
N ILE A 533 -37.70 16.00 0.45
CA ILE A 533 -36.47 16.58 -0.11
C ILE A 533 -36.63 18.10 -0.32
N ASP A 534 -37.85 18.55 -0.65
CA ASP A 534 -38.12 19.98 -0.85
C ASP A 534 -37.89 20.79 0.43
N ARG A 535 -38.33 20.28 1.56
CA ARG A 535 -38.08 20.94 2.86
C ARG A 535 -36.59 20.96 3.20
N LEU A 536 -35.87 19.88 2.95
CA LEU A 536 -34.42 19.82 3.19
C LEU A 536 -33.66 20.80 2.28
N MET A 537 -34.06 20.92 1.02
CA MET A 537 -33.43 21.85 0.06
C MET A 537 -33.55 23.31 0.50
N GLN A 538 -34.61 23.67 1.22
CA GLN A 538 -34.88 25.02 1.70
C GLN A 538 -34.33 25.28 3.12
N ALA A 539 -33.82 24.24 3.78
CA ALA A 539 -33.33 24.36 5.15
C ALA A 539 -32.05 25.21 5.22
N THR A 540 -31.96 26.02 6.28
CA THR A 540 -30.74 26.76 6.58
C THR A 540 -29.72 25.87 7.28
N LYS A 541 -28.45 26.31 7.30
CA LYS A 541 -27.40 25.61 8.03
C LYS A 541 -27.78 25.40 9.50
N GLU A 542 -28.36 26.42 10.13
CA GLU A 542 -28.79 26.39 11.52
C GLU A 542 -29.91 25.37 11.77
N GLU A 543 -30.86 25.27 10.84
CA GLU A 543 -31.95 24.32 10.94
C GLU A 543 -31.44 22.87 10.81
N ILE A 544 -30.45 22.63 9.96
CA ILE A 544 -29.81 21.32 9.81
C ILE A 544 -28.99 20.97 11.06
N MET A 545 -28.24 21.93 11.60
CA MET A 545 -27.46 21.72 12.82
C MET A 545 -28.33 21.46 14.05
N ALA A 546 -29.57 21.90 14.04
CA ALA A 546 -30.54 21.62 15.11
C ALA A 546 -31.00 20.17 15.17
N VAL A 547 -30.77 19.39 14.09
CA VAL A 547 -31.06 17.96 14.06
C VAL A 547 -29.99 17.21 14.86
N GLU A 548 -30.42 16.28 15.70
CA GLU A 548 -29.52 15.51 16.55
C GLU A 548 -28.46 14.76 15.73
N GLY A 549 -27.20 14.90 16.14
CA GLY A 549 -26.07 14.26 15.47
C GLY A 549 -25.51 15.02 14.26
N MET A 550 -26.07 16.19 13.92
CA MET A 550 -25.62 17.02 12.81
C MET A 550 -24.70 18.13 13.31
N GLY A 551 -23.45 18.12 12.91
CA GLY A 551 -22.49 19.19 13.18
C GLY A 551 -22.33 20.15 12.01
N ASP A 552 -21.43 21.14 12.18
CA ASP A 552 -21.08 22.15 11.17
C ASP A 552 -20.68 21.52 9.83
N ILE A 553 -19.87 20.45 9.87
CA ILE A 553 -19.31 19.79 8.67
C ILE A 553 -20.42 19.22 7.80
N ILE A 554 -21.35 18.48 8.40
CA ILE A 554 -22.47 17.86 7.68
C ILE A 554 -23.42 18.94 7.16
N ALA A 555 -23.76 19.92 8.00
CA ALA A 555 -24.67 21.00 7.63
C ALA A 555 -24.13 21.84 6.47
N ASP A 556 -22.84 22.19 6.51
CA ASP A 556 -22.17 22.92 5.43
C ASP A 556 -22.21 22.13 4.12
N SER A 557 -21.90 20.85 4.16
CA SER A 557 -21.91 19.96 3.00
C SER A 557 -23.30 19.84 2.38
N VAL A 558 -24.33 19.66 3.18
CA VAL A 558 -25.74 19.54 2.71
C VAL A 558 -26.20 20.85 2.06
N VAL A 559 -25.96 21.99 2.71
CA VAL A 559 -26.35 23.30 2.16
C VAL A 559 -25.63 23.58 0.85
N ALA A 560 -24.32 23.36 0.79
CA ALA A 560 -23.55 23.56 -0.43
C ALA A 560 -24.06 22.69 -1.59
N TYR A 561 -24.38 21.45 -1.32
CA TYR A 561 -24.91 20.51 -2.32
C TYR A 561 -26.23 21.00 -2.93
N PHE A 562 -27.22 21.33 -2.11
CA PHE A 562 -28.54 21.73 -2.58
C PHE A 562 -28.61 23.15 -3.15
N GLN A 563 -27.57 23.94 -3.03
CA GLN A 563 -27.48 25.24 -3.70
C GLN A 563 -27.10 25.15 -5.19
N LEU A 564 -26.55 24.01 -5.62
CA LEU A 564 -26.14 23.84 -7.02
C LEU A 564 -27.36 23.77 -7.95
N PRO A 565 -27.37 24.53 -9.06
CA PRO A 565 -28.44 24.43 -10.06
C PRO A 565 -28.57 23.01 -10.62
N GLU A 566 -27.46 22.32 -10.81
CA GLU A 566 -27.40 20.95 -11.34
C GLU A 566 -28.11 19.95 -10.42
N VAL A 567 -28.03 20.15 -9.10
CA VAL A 567 -28.75 19.35 -8.12
C VAL A 567 -30.25 19.60 -8.18
N LYS A 568 -30.66 20.85 -8.32
CA LYS A 568 -32.07 21.20 -8.48
C LYS A 568 -32.66 20.54 -9.72
N ASP A 569 -31.94 20.59 -10.84
CA ASP A 569 -32.33 19.91 -12.07
C ASP A 569 -32.42 18.39 -11.88
N LEU A 570 -31.47 17.79 -11.18
CA LEU A 570 -31.48 16.37 -10.87
C LEU A 570 -32.71 15.95 -10.06
N ILE A 571 -33.05 16.72 -9.04
CA ILE A 571 -34.25 16.45 -8.21
C ILE A 571 -35.54 16.55 -9.07
N GLU A 572 -35.62 17.53 -9.96
CA GLU A 572 -36.78 17.63 -10.88
C GLU A 572 -36.82 16.45 -11.87
N GLU A 573 -35.71 15.95 -12.34
CA GLU A 573 -35.63 14.73 -13.15
C GLU A 573 -36.12 13.51 -12.38
N PHE A 574 -35.76 13.35 -11.11
CA PHE A 574 -36.33 12.28 -10.25
C PHE A 574 -37.84 12.43 -10.12
N ARG A 575 -38.30 13.65 -9.85
CA ARG A 575 -39.74 13.91 -9.72
C ARG A 575 -40.51 13.54 -11.01
N SER A 576 -39.98 13.95 -12.15
CA SER A 576 -40.57 13.69 -13.46
C SER A 576 -40.62 12.20 -13.81
N ASN A 577 -39.71 11.41 -13.27
CA ASN A 577 -39.60 9.98 -13.49
C ASN A 577 -40.29 9.13 -12.39
N GLY A 578 -41.06 9.76 -11.52
CA GLY A 578 -41.86 9.06 -10.52
C GLY A 578 -41.06 8.49 -9.33
N VAL A 579 -39.86 9.00 -9.07
CA VAL A 579 -39.10 8.58 -7.90
C VAL A 579 -39.67 9.23 -6.65
N ASN A 580 -39.85 8.46 -5.58
CA ASN A 580 -40.37 8.97 -4.33
C ASN A 580 -39.36 9.90 -3.64
N LEU A 581 -39.83 11.10 -3.23
CA LEU A 581 -39.03 12.12 -2.58
C LEU A 581 -39.42 12.37 -1.11
N THR A 582 -40.24 11.48 -0.56
CA THR A 582 -40.82 11.60 0.78
C THR A 582 -40.36 10.49 1.69
N TYR A 583 -40.13 10.83 2.95
CA TYR A 583 -39.82 9.88 4.00
C TYR A 583 -41.05 9.03 4.31
N LEU A 584 -40.95 7.71 4.17
CA LEU A 584 -42.04 6.79 4.36
C LEU A 584 -42.17 6.27 5.79
N GLY A 585 -41.14 6.49 6.62
CA GLY A 585 -41.14 6.26 8.07
C GLY A 585 -41.26 4.79 8.48
N LYS A 586 -40.79 4.49 9.69
CA LYS A 586 -41.26 3.35 10.46
C LYS A 586 -42.40 3.86 11.35
N LYS A 587 -43.62 3.42 11.05
CA LYS A 587 -44.71 3.58 11.99
C LYS A 587 -44.52 2.60 13.15
#